data_a9cf66965d612c89d72e840d753187af
#
_entry.id   a9cf66965d612c89d72e840d753187af
#
_cell.length_a   1.000
_cell.length_b   1.000
_cell.length_c   1.000
_cell.angle_alpha   90.00
_cell.angle_beta   90.00
_cell.angle_gamma   90.00
#
_symmetry.space_group_name_H-M   'P 1'
#
loop_
_entity.id
_entity.type
_entity.pdbx_description
1 polymer ?
#
loop_
_entity_poly.entity_id
_entity_poly.type
_entity_poly.pdbx_seq_one_letter_code
_entity_poly.pdbx_strand_id
1 'polypeptide(L)'
;MKLFKRFKWIIVVVFMLVAMGALLLIVNHNRLHTNTNLSNFKIDKLKIGSKINKHKFERHDDVLLKKFYVYSMVDHPDFILLVNKRSGKVVGMSLLNDKDLQTNCNWKIGDDISKVKVSMDANYKEKSLHNGFKSLIFIDKKHKIKLFIVHKENKIKKIEIHNK
;
A
#
# COMPACT_ATOMS: atom_id res chain seq x y z
N MET A 1 -36.04 -48.62 9.74
CA MET A 1 -36.46 -47.30 9.19
C MET A 1 -35.85 -46.10 9.90
N LYS A 2 -35.46 -46.14 11.18
CA LYS A 2 -34.83 -45.00 11.92
C LYS A 2 -33.35 -44.71 11.57
N LEU A 3 -32.57 -45.73 11.19
CA LEU A 3 -31.13 -45.54 10.80
C LEU A 3 -30.95 -44.73 9.50
N PHE A 4 -31.83 -44.95 8.50
CA PHE A 4 -31.74 -44.23 7.21
C PHE A 4 -32.03 -42.73 7.32
N LYS A 5 -32.90 -42.32 8.27
CA LYS A 5 -33.13 -40.88 8.53
C LYS A 5 -31.90 -40.19 9.16
N ARG A 6 -31.21 -40.87 10.10
CA ARG A 6 -29.98 -40.31 10.73
C ARG A 6 -28.85 -40.16 9.74
N PHE A 7 -28.69 -41.10 8.80
CA PHE A 7 -27.67 -41.06 7.76
C PHE A 7 -27.87 -39.87 6.80
N LYS A 8 -29.11 -39.57 6.40
CA LYS A 8 -29.44 -38.39 5.58
C LYS A 8 -29.08 -37.08 6.27
N TRP A 9 -29.30 -36.94 7.56
CA TRP A 9 -28.95 -35.76 8.33
C TRP A 9 -27.44 -35.57 8.44
N ILE A 10 -26.67 -36.63 8.60
CA ILE A 10 -25.19 -36.58 8.63
C ILE A 10 -24.65 -36.08 7.28
N ILE A 11 -25.17 -36.55 6.15
CA ILE A 11 -24.79 -36.12 4.82
C ILE A 11 -25.06 -34.61 4.64
N VAL A 12 -26.23 -34.13 5.08
CA VAL A 12 -26.59 -32.69 4.97
C VAL A 12 -25.66 -31.84 5.81
N VAL A 13 -25.31 -32.26 7.03
CA VAL A 13 -24.36 -31.51 7.89
C VAL A 13 -22.97 -31.47 7.30
N VAL A 14 -22.47 -32.58 6.76
CA VAL A 14 -21.16 -32.63 6.08
C VAL A 14 -21.15 -31.73 4.86
N PHE A 15 -22.22 -31.73 4.06
CA PHE A 15 -22.34 -30.89 2.89
C PHE A 15 -22.36 -29.38 3.27
N MET A 16 -23.07 -29.01 4.35
CA MET A 16 -23.06 -27.66 4.89
C MET A 16 -21.64 -27.21 5.34
N LEU A 17 -20.91 -28.08 6.03
CA LEU A 17 -19.56 -27.79 6.49
C LEU A 17 -18.60 -27.59 5.32
N VAL A 18 -18.70 -28.43 4.29
CA VAL A 18 -17.88 -28.29 3.06
C VAL A 18 -18.23 -27.00 2.31
N ALA A 19 -19.51 -26.68 2.16
CA ALA A 19 -19.96 -25.44 1.52
C ALA A 19 -19.50 -24.18 2.29
N MET A 20 -19.55 -24.21 3.62
CA MET A 20 -19.07 -23.12 4.47
C MET A 20 -17.55 -22.97 4.40
N GLY A 21 -16.81 -24.08 4.35
CA GLY A 21 -15.35 -24.08 4.13
C GLY A 21 -14.97 -23.50 2.76
N ALA A 22 -15.69 -23.87 1.70
CA ALA A 22 -15.49 -23.33 0.35
C ALA A 22 -15.79 -21.82 0.28
N LEU A 23 -16.85 -21.36 0.93
CA LEU A 23 -17.19 -19.93 1.05
C LEU A 23 -16.10 -19.15 1.77
N LEU A 24 -15.56 -19.68 2.87
CA LEU A 24 -14.45 -19.05 3.59
C LEU A 24 -13.18 -18.98 2.75
N LEU A 25 -12.88 -19.99 1.94
CA LEU A 25 -11.75 -19.99 1.01
C LEU A 25 -11.94 -18.95 -0.11
N ILE A 26 -13.14 -18.82 -0.68
CA ILE A 26 -13.47 -17.83 -1.71
C ILE A 26 -13.37 -16.41 -1.15
N VAL A 27 -13.90 -16.15 0.04
CA VAL A 27 -13.81 -14.84 0.71
C VAL A 27 -12.36 -14.49 1.02
N ASN A 28 -11.57 -15.46 1.50
CA ASN A 28 -10.14 -15.25 1.76
C ASN A 28 -9.34 -15.05 0.47
N HIS A 29 -9.65 -15.80 -0.59
CA HIS A 29 -9.02 -15.65 -1.90
C HIS A 29 -9.34 -14.28 -2.53
N ASN A 30 -10.57 -13.79 -2.43
CA ASN A 30 -10.96 -12.47 -2.92
C ASN A 30 -10.30 -11.33 -2.15
N ARG A 31 -10.09 -11.46 -0.84
CA ARG A 31 -9.29 -10.51 -0.04
C ARG A 31 -7.82 -10.44 -0.47
N LEU A 32 -7.26 -11.51 -1.06
CA LEU A 32 -5.90 -11.54 -1.60
C LEU A 32 -5.77 -10.79 -2.94
N HIS A 33 -6.85 -10.38 -3.56
CA HIS A 33 -6.89 -9.70 -4.86
C HIS A 33 -7.34 -8.24 -4.77
N THR A 34 -6.94 -7.54 -3.72
CA THR A 34 -7.17 -6.10 -3.61
C THR A 34 -6.57 -5.39 -4.82
N ASN A 35 -7.39 -4.67 -5.54
CA ASN A 35 -6.95 -3.81 -6.65
C ASN A 35 -7.48 -2.40 -6.39
N THR A 36 -6.57 -1.49 -6.10
CA THR A 36 -6.87 -0.11 -5.76
C THR A 36 -6.32 0.80 -6.85
N ASN A 37 -7.11 1.72 -7.38
CA ASN A 37 -6.60 2.68 -8.36
C ASN A 37 -5.68 3.71 -7.67
N LEU A 38 -4.38 3.61 -7.94
CA LEU A 38 -3.34 4.50 -7.40
C LEU A 38 -2.77 5.47 -8.44
N SER A 39 -3.30 5.49 -9.68
CA SER A 39 -2.77 6.29 -10.78
C SER A 39 -2.76 7.79 -10.51
N ASN A 40 -3.66 8.26 -9.65
CA ASN A 40 -3.79 9.65 -9.25
C ASN A 40 -3.33 9.93 -7.82
N PHE A 41 -2.74 8.93 -7.14
CA PHE A 41 -2.19 9.16 -5.81
C PHE A 41 -0.99 10.12 -5.89
N LYS A 42 -0.98 11.12 -5.03
CA LYS A 42 0.05 12.15 -4.97
C LYS A 42 0.57 12.31 -3.54
N ILE A 43 1.86 12.64 -3.42
CA ILE A 43 2.45 13.23 -2.22
C ILE A 43 2.87 14.65 -2.62
N ASP A 44 2.42 15.66 -1.90
CA ASP A 44 2.45 17.05 -2.35
C ASP A 44 1.76 17.17 -3.74
N LYS A 45 2.46 17.60 -4.75
CA LYS A 45 1.94 17.72 -6.14
C LYS A 45 2.45 16.61 -7.06
N LEU A 46 3.30 15.71 -6.56
CA LEU A 46 3.97 14.68 -7.35
C LEU A 46 3.22 13.35 -7.34
N LYS A 47 3.28 12.66 -8.47
CA LYS A 47 2.80 11.28 -8.63
C LYS A 47 3.82 10.43 -9.38
N ILE A 48 3.63 9.12 -9.36
CA ILE A 48 4.41 8.21 -10.20
C ILE A 48 4.26 8.61 -11.68
N GLY A 49 5.39 8.65 -12.39
CA GLY A 49 5.46 9.07 -13.79
C GLY A 49 5.66 10.58 -14.01
N SER A 50 5.58 11.41 -12.98
CA SER A 50 5.89 12.86 -13.08
C SER A 50 7.35 13.10 -13.43
N LYS A 51 7.65 14.20 -14.12
CA LYS A 51 8.98 14.79 -14.18
C LYS A 51 9.18 15.71 -12.98
N ILE A 52 10.39 15.76 -12.43
CA ILE A 52 10.72 16.65 -11.31
C ILE A 52 11.20 18.03 -11.80
N ASN A 53 10.90 19.06 -11.03
CA ASN A 53 11.56 20.36 -11.18
C ASN A 53 12.87 20.30 -10.38
N LYS A 54 14.00 20.19 -11.07
CA LYS A 54 15.32 20.00 -10.47
C LYS A 54 15.74 21.11 -9.47
N HIS A 55 15.18 22.31 -9.60
CA HIS A 55 15.48 23.42 -8.66
C HIS A 55 14.90 23.21 -7.25
N LYS A 56 13.92 22.32 -7.11
CA LYS A 56 13.30 22.00 -5.82
C LYS A 56 13.86 20.74 -5.18
N PHE A 57 14.78 20.06 -5.86
CA PHE A 57 15.26 18.75 -5.44
C PHE A 57 16.77 18.68 -5.54
N GLU A 58 17.39 18.19 -4.49
CA GLU A 58 18.81 17.87 -4.42
C GLU A 58 19.03 16.40 -4.80
N ARG A 59 20.04 16.15 -5.65
CA ARG A 59 20.41 14.79 -6.04
C ARG A 59 21.48 14.25 -5.09
N HIS A 60 21.27 13.03 -4.61
CA HIS A 60 22.24 12.31 -3.79
C HIS A 60 23.18 11.51 -4.69
N ASP A 61 24.34 12.06 -5.02
CA ASP A 61 25.33 11.44 -5.90
C ASP A 61 26.14 10.34 -5.21
N ASP A 62 26.15 10.33 -3.88
CA ASP A 62 26.74 9.28 -3.02
C ASP A 62 25.95 7.98 -3.05
N VAL A 63 24.65 8.01 -3.43
CA VAL A 63 23.79 6.83 -3.54
C VAL A 63 23.82 6.26 -4.96
N LEU A 64 24.66 5.26 -5.19
CA LEU A 64 24.86 4.65 -6.51
C LEU A 64 23.85 3.55 -6.78
N LEU A 65 22.71 3.86 -7.40
CA LEU A 65 21.75 2.90 -7.91
C LEU A 65 21.91 2.71 -9.42
N LYS A 66 21.91 1.45 -9.91
CA LYS A 66 22.14 1.14 -11.34
C LYS A 66 21.16 1.86 -12.28
N LYS A 67 19.87 1.89 -11.93
CA LYS A 67 18.80 2.38 -12.82
C LYS A 67 18.15 3.69 -12.39
N PHE A 68 18.45 4.18 -11.20
CA PHE A 68 17.74 5.30 -10.60
C PHE A 68 18.72 6.36 -10.07
N TYR A 69 18.26 7.61 -10.06
CA TYR A 69 18.80 8.66 -9.24
C TYR A 69 17.95 8.79 -7.99
N VAL A 70 18.56 9.16 -6.87
CA VAL A 70 17.91 9.51 -5.62
C VAL A 70 17.90 11.01 -5.49
N TYR A 71 16.75 11.57 -5.13
CA TYR A 71 16.58 12.99 -4.86
C TYR A 71 15.87 13.16 -3.52
N SER A 72 16.17 14.24 -2.80
CA SER A 72 15.33 14.74 -1.71
C SER A 72 14.80 16.13 -2.06
N MET A 73 13.66 16.51 -1.49
CA MET A 73 13.18 17.89 -1.63
C MET A 73 14.00 18.80 -0.72
N VAL A 74 14.47 19.96 -1.23
CA VAL A 74 15.38 20.85 -0.48
C VAL A 74 14.77 21.28 0.86
N ASP A 75 13.51 21.72 0.86
CA ASP A 75 12.82 22.19 2.07
C ASP A 75 12.23 21.04 2.92
N HIS A 76 12.24 19.80 2.40
CA HIS A 76 11.65 18.61 3.00
C HIS A 76 12.56 17.40 2.78
N PRO A 77 13.73 17.31 3.45
CA PRO A 77 14.75 16.28 3.19
C PRO A 77 14.27 14.84 3.44
N ASP A 78 13.26 14.65 4.27
CA ASP A 78 12.61 13.37 4.52
C ASP A 78 11.63 12.93 3.41
N PHE A 79 11.44 13.76 2.37
CA PHE A 79 10.70 13.40 1.16
C PHE A 79 11.67 13.00 0.04
N ILE A 80 11.79 11.70 -0.16
CA ILE A 80 12.77 11.09 -1.06
C ILE A 80 12.08 10.59 -2.32
N LEU A 81 12.71 10.83 -3.48
CA LEU A 81 12.28 10.40 -4.80
C LEU A 81 13.28 9.44 -5.43
N LEU A 82 12.75 8.41 -6.09
CA LEU A 82 13.50 7.60 -7.05
C LEU A 82 13.10 8.02 -8.46
N VAL A 83 14.08 8.46 -9.24
CA VAL A 83 13.90 8.92 -10.63
C VAL A 83 14.64 7.99 -11.57
N ASN A 84 13.94 7.44 -12.55
CA ASN A 84 14.54 6.56 -13.54
C ASN A 84 15.54 7.33 -14.41
N LYS A 85 16.80 6.86 -14.50
CA LYS A 85 17.88 7.50 -15.25
C LYS A 85 17.58 7.71 -16.72
N ARG A 86 16.90 6.73 -17.35
CA ARG A 86 16.61 6.76 -18.79
C ARG A 86 15.44 7.68 -19.15
N SER A 87 14.36 7.64 -18.36
CA SER A 87 13.13 8.38 -18.69
C SER A 87 13.03 9.73 -17.99
N GLY A 88 13.82 9.99 -16.94
CA GLY A 88 13.71 11.18 -16.09
C GLY A 88 12.42 11.27 -15.29
N LYS A 89 11.68 10.15 -15.17
CA LYS A 89 10.38 10.10 -14.49
C LYS A 89 10.51 9.53 -13.08
N VAL A 90 9.69 10.04 -12.16
CA VAL A 90 9.54 9.51 -10.81
C VAL A 90 8.96 8.10 -10.87
N VAL A 91 9.64 7.14 -10.24
CA VAL A 91 9.24 5.74 -10.15
C VAL A 91 9.01 5.29 -8.71
N GLY A 92 9.44 6.08 -7.75
CA GLY A 92 9.21 5.85 -6.33
C GLY A 92 9.22 7.16 -5.56
N MET A 93 8.43 7.21 -4.48
CA MET A 93 8.38 8.32 -3.53
C MET A 93 8.27 7.74 -2.13
N SER A 94 8.98 8.33 -1.18
CA SER A 94 8.95 7.95 0.24
C SER A 94 8.92 9.20 1.10
N LEU A 95 7.91 9.30 1.98
CA LEU A 95 7.78 10.34 2.99
C LEU A 95 7.94 9.69 4.35
N LEU A 96 8.90 10.19 5.15
CA LEU A 96 9.17 9.71 6.49
C LEU A 96 8.74 10.78 7.52
N ASN A 97 9.60 11.27 8.34
CA ASN A 97 9.31 12.09 9.52
C ASN A 97 8.66 13.47 9.25
N ASP A 98 8.51 13.88 8.01
CA ASP A 98 7.95 15.18 7.63
C ASP A 98 6.43 15.21 7.87
N LYS A 99 5.98 16.13 8.74
CA LYS A 99 4.57 16.32 9.10
C LYS A 99 3.88 17.43 8.31
N ASP A 100 4.60 18.18 7.52
CA ASP A 100 4.08 19.33 6.77
C ASP A 100 3.54 18.90 5.41
N LEU A 101 4.23 17.94 4.76
CA LEU A 101 3.76 17.37 3.51
C LEU A 101 2.56 16.44 3.72
N GLN A 102 1.63 16.52 2.77
CA GLN A 102 0.44 15.68 2.78
C GLN A 102 0.20 15.01 1.42
N THR A 103 -0.56 13.93 1.47
CA THR A 103 -1.07 13.29 0.26
C THR A 103 -2.31 14.01 -0.26
N ASN A 104 -2.71 13.73 -1.50
CA ASN A 104 -4.00 14.21 -2.03
C ASN A 104 -5.23 13.56 -1.38
N CYS A 105 -5.03 12.57 -0.50
CA CYS A 105 -6.06 12.01 0.37
C CYS A 105 -6.07 12.67 1.77
N ASN A 106 -5.34 13.77 1.96
CA ASN A 106 -5.19 14.50 3.22
C ASN A 106 -4.56 13.67 4.36
N TRP A 107 -3.66 12.73 4.04
CA TRP A 107 -2.89 12.00 5.03
C TRP A 107 -1.53 12.65 5.24
N LYS A 108 -1.10 12.69 6.49
CA LYS A 108 0.22 13.18 6.93
C LYS A 108 0.91 12.15 7.81
N ILE A 109 2.23 12.27 7.95
CA ILE A 109 2.98 11.56 8.99
C ILE A 109 2.46 12.00 10.36
N GLY A 110 2.20 11.04 11.24
CA GLY A 110 1.62 11.26 12.57
C GLY A 110 0.09 11.17 12.62
N ASP A 111 -0.61 11.18 11.50
CA ASP A 111 -2.06 10.95 11.46
C ASP A 111 -2.44 9.56 11.97
N ASP A 112 -3.68 9.42 12.41
CA ASP A 112 -4.23 8.12 12.78
C ASP A 112 -4.47 7.26 11.55
N ILE A 113 -4.09 5.98 11.64
CA ILE A 113 -4.20 5.02 10.53
C ILE A 113 -5.66 4.76 10.12
N SER A 114 -6.63 5.04 10.98
CA SER A 114 -8.05 4.93 10.66
C SER A 114 -8.46 5.84 9.50
N LYS A 115 -7.84 7.02 9.34
CA LYS A 115 -8.07 7.90 8.20
C LYS A 115 -7.80 7.20 6.86
N VAL A 116 -6.70 6.41 6.80
CA VAL A 116 -6.34 5.63 5.60
C VAL A 116 -7.35 4.52 5.37
N LYS A 117 -7.70 3.77 6.43
CA LYS A 117 -8.63 2.64 6.34
C LYS A 117 -10.02 3.06 5.86
N VAL A 118 -10.50 4.22 6.31
CA VAL A 118 -11.80 4.78 5.89
C VAL A 118 -11.76 5.26 4.44
N SER A 119 -10.71 5.99 4.04
CA SER A 119 -10.65 6.64 2.72
C SER A 119 -10.32 5.68 1.56
N MET A 120 -9.84 4.46 1.84
CA MET A 120 -9.43 3.48 0.83
C MET A 120 -10.31 2.22 0.80
N ASP A 121 -11.53 2.28 1.31
CA ASP A 121 -12.56 1.21 1.26
C ASP A 121 -12.03 -0.17 1.67
N ALA A 122 -11.17 -0.23 2.69
CA ALA A 122 -10.61 -1.46 3.25
C ALA A 122 -9.92 -2.42 2.24
N ASN A 123 -9.58 -1.97 1.04
CA ASN A 123 -8.92 -2.77 0.00
C ASN A 123 -7.40 -2.83 0.18
N TYR A 124 -6.94 -3.29 1.34
CA TYR A 124 -5.50 -3.40 1.66
C TYR A 124 -5.15 -4.78 2.23
N LYS A 125 -3.86 -5.13 2.13
CA LYS A 125 -3.26 -6.22 2.88
C LYS A 125 -2.49 -5.64 4.06
N GLU A 126 -2.77 -6.09 5.28
CA GLU A 126 -1.97 -5.73 6.45
C GLU A 126 -0.84 -6.74 6.65
N LYS A 127 0.37 -6.25 6.91
CA LYS A 127 1.56 -7.06 7.20
C LYS A 127 2.22 -6.54 8.47
N SER A 128 2.48 -7.42 9.43
CA SER A 128 3.31 -7.11 10.60
C SER A 128 4.79 -7.02 10.19
N LEU A 129 5.49 -6.04 10.73
CA LEU A 129 6.91 -5.79 10.58
C LEU A 129 7.61 -5.93 11.93
N HIS A 130 8.94 -5.78 11.96
CA HIS A 130 9.68 -5.81 13.23
C HIS A 130 9.33 -4.64 14.15
N ASN A 131 9.61 -4.77 15.42
CA ASN A 131 9.48 -3.72 16.46
C ASN A 131 8.07 -3.10 16.58
N GLY A 132 7.02 -3.91 16.35
CA GLY A 132 5.63 -3.46 16.51
C GLY A 132 5.11 -2.57 15.37
N PHE A 133 5.90 -2.37 14.31
CA PHE A 133 5.40 -1.73 13.10
C PHE A 133 4.47 -2.65 12.32
N LYS A 134 3.52 -2.05 11.61
CA LYS A 134 2.64 -2.72 10.65
C LYS A 134 2.61 -1.91 9.36
N SER A 135 2.28 -2.58 8.25
CA SER A 135 2.15 -1.93 6.95
C SER A 135 0.82 -2.28 6.31
N LEU A 136 0.06 -1.28 5.89
CA LEU A 136 -1.04 -1.44 4.95
C LEU A 136 -0.48 -1.38 3.54
N ILE A 137 -0.80 -2.37 2.72
CA ILE A 137 -0.29 -2.52 1.35
C ILE A 137 -1.46 -2.47 0.39
N PHE A 138 -1.46 -1.47 -0.48
CA PHE A 138 -2.41 -1.29 -1.58
C PHE A 138 -1.72 -1.60 -2.90
N ILE A 139 -2.43 -2.24 -3.82
CA ILE A 139 -1.86 -2.68 -5.10
C ILE A 139 -2.76 -2.21 -6.23
N ASP A 140 -2.19 -1.45 -7.16
CA ASP A 140 -2.77 -1.15 -8.45
C ASP A 140 -2.15 -2.08 -9.51
N LYS A 141 -2.88 -3.11 -9.89
CA LYS A 141 -2.40 -4.10 -10.86
C LYS A 141 -2.34 -3.52 -12.27
N LYS A 142 -3.31 -2.66 -12.62
CA LYS A 142 -3.41 -2.03 -13.94
C LYS A 142 -2.22 -1.12 -14.23
N HIS A 143 -1.86 -0.27 -13.26
CA HIS A 143 -0.77 0.70 -13.42
C HIS A 143 0.56 0.21 -12.84
N LYS A 144 0.60 -1.03 -12.29
CA LYS A 144 1.79 -1.65 -11.66
C LYS A 144 2.35 -0.81 -10.51
N ILE A 145 1.48 -0.21 -9.70
CA ILE A 145 1.85 0.65 -8.57
C ILE A 145 1.56 -0.08 -7.26
N LYS A 146 2.43 0.12 -6.27
CA LYS A 146 2.21 -0.31 -4.88
C LYS A 146 2.36 0.88 -3.95
N LEU A 147 1.45 0.98 -2.98
CA LEU A 147 1.48 1.95 -1.90
C LEU A 147 1.60 1.21 -0.58
N PHE A 148 2.52 1.66 0.25
CA PHE A 148 2.77 1.14 1.60
C PHE A 148 2.56 2.27 2.60
N ILE A 149 1.69 2.05 3.56
CA ILE A 149 1.51 2.94 4.70
C ILE A 149 2.00 2.20 5.94
N VAL A 150 3.18 2.58 6.43
CA VAL A 150 3.75 2.00 7.65
C VAL A 150 3.25 2.79 8.84
N HIS A 151 2.77 2.08 9.86
CA HIS A 151 2.27 2.67 11.09
C HIS A 151 2.77 1.92 12.33
N LYS A 152 2.79 2.60 13.45
CA LYS A 152 3.04 2.06 14.79
C LYS A 152 2.14 2.80 15.77
N GLU A 153 1.53 2.09 16.73
CA GLU A 153 0.63 2.68 17.72
C GLU A 153 -0.49 3.52 17.07
N ASN A 154 -1.06 2.99 15.99
CA ASN A 154 -2.07 3.63 15.15
C ASN A 154 -1.64 4.95 14.48
N LYS A 155 -0.37 5.34 14.54
CA LYS A 155 0.16 6.57 13.90
C LYS A 155 0.97 6.23 12.66
N ILE A 156 0.69 6.96 11.55
CA ILE A 156 1.44 6.85 10.30
C ILE A 156 2.89 7.29 10.55
N LYS A 157 3.84 6.45 10.17
CA LYS A 157 5.28 6.68 10.32
C LYS A 157 6.00 6.81 8.98
N LYS A 158 5.44 6.20 7.92
CA LYS A 158 6.00 6.27 6.56
C LYS A 158 4.89 6.09 5.54
N ILE A 159 4.96 6.86 4.45
CA ILE A 159 4.15 6.70 3.24
C ILE A 159 5.12 6.43 2.09
N GLU A 160 4.98 5.28 1.42
CA GLU A 160 5.86 4.91 0.32
C GLU A 160 5.03 4.40 -0.86
N ILE A 161 5.32 4.92 -2.05
CA ILE A 161 4.68 4.48 -3.30
C ILE A 161 5.74 4.26 -4.37
N HIS A 162 5.62 3.17 -5.12
CA HIS A 162 6.55 2.90 -6.22
C HIS A 162 5.91 2.06 -7.32
N ASN A 163 6.50 2.15 -8.52
CA ASN A 163 6.25 1.21 -9.61
C ASN A 163 6.82 -0.17 -9.27
N LYS A 164 6.09 -1.21 -9.71
CA LYS A 164 6.50 -2.60 -9.58
C LYS A 164 7.54 -2.98 -10.63
#